data_7c884ea1be4851de2ca0852970b6c770
#
_entry.id   7c884ea1be4851de2ca0852970b6c770
#
_cell.length_a   1.000
_cell.length_b   1.000
_cell.length_c   1.000
_cell.angle_alpha   90.00
_cell.angle_beta   90.00
_cell.angle_gamma   90.00
#
_symmetry.space_group_name_H-M   'P 1'
#
loop_
_entity.id
_entity.type
_entity.pdbx_description
1 polymer ?
#
loop_
_entity_poly.entity_id
_entity_poly.type
_entity_poly.pdbx_seq_one_letter_code
_entity_poly.pdbx_strand_id
1 'polypeptide(L)'
;MQKVQQGFTLIELMIVVAIIGILAAVAIPAYQDYTVRAKVTEGLSLASAGKTAVSEYFSTKGELPTSNLLAGMASAASIKGTHVRSVTVGAAGLLTVIYSGNPINNSTLFLTPTTAAGGIKWSCTSATATLEGKYRPSSCR
;
A
#
# COMPACT_ATOMS: atom_id res chain seq x y z
N MET A 1 -34.64 41.33 34.14
CA MET A 1 -33.35 41.60 33.49
C MET A 1 -33.35 40.89 32.15
N GLN A 2 -33.44 41.63 31.03
CA GLN A 2 -33.31 41.03 29.70
C GLN A 2 -31.82 40.74 29.44
N LYS A 3 -31.47 39.48 29.17
CA LYS A 3 -30.14 39.13 28.72
C LYS A 3 -29.95 39.61 27.30
N VAL A 4 -29.02 40.53 27.08
CA VAL A 4 -28.63 40.98 25.75
C VAL A 4 -27.98 39.82 25.03
N GLN A 5 -28.62 39.27 24.03
CA GLN A 5 -28.08 38.22 23.19
C GLN A 5 -27.07 38.87 22.21
N GLN A 6 -25.78 38.63 22.46
CA GLN A 6 -24.73 39.07 21.53
C GLN A 6 -24.73 38.18 20.31
N GLY A 7 -25.08 38.74 19.18
CA GLY A 7 -25.03 38.05 17.89
C GLY A 7 -23.63 38.10 17.27
N PHE A 8 -23.28 37.07 16.51
CA PHE A 8 -22.05 37.01 15.70
C PHE A 8 -22.12 38.07 14.60
N THR A 9 -21.04 38.79 14.38
CA THR A 9 -20.93 39.69 13.23
C THR A 9 -20.67 38.92 11.94
N LEU A 10 -21.14 39.43 10.82
CA LEU A 10 -20.96 38.81 9.50
C LEU A 10 -19.47 38.71 9.15
N ILE A 11 -18.67 39.68 9.55
CA ILE A 11 -17.22 39.72 9.29
C ILE A 11 -16.47 38.66 10.09
N GLU A 12 -16.86 38.41 11.33
CA GLU A 12 -16.26 37.35 12.15
C GLU A 12 -16.50 35.98 11.50
N LEU A 13 -17.72 35.72 10.99
CA LEU A 13 -18.01 34.48 10.29
C LEU A 13 -17.20 34.35 8.99
N MET A 14 -17.10 35.46 8.21
CA MET A 14 -16.35 35.47 6.94
C MET A 14 -14.88 35.16 7.16
N ILE A 15 -14.25 35.74 8.18
CA ILE A 15 -12.82 35.48 8.51
C ILE A 15 -12.64 34.00 8.89
N VAL A 16 -13.51 33.44 9.71
CA VAL A 16 -13.42 32.05 10.15
C VAL A 16 -13.52 31.09 8.97
N VAL A 17 -14.50 31.25 8.09
CA VAL A 17 -14.65 30.37 6.92
C VAL A 17 -13.50 30.51 5.94
N ALA A 18 -12.93 31.71 5.79
CA ALA A 18 -11.75 31.93 4.94
C ALA A 18 -10.53 31.19 5.49
N ILE A 19 -10.28 31.24 6.80
CA ILE A 19 -9.17 30.52 7.45
C ILE A 19 -9.38 29.00 7.32
N ILE A 20 -10.59 28.49 7.58
CA ILE A 20 -10.92 27.07 7.41
C ILE A 20 -10.69 26.64 5.95
N GLY A 21 -11.09 27.45 4.98
CA GLY A 21 -10.88 27.17 3.56
C GLY A 21 -9.40 27.02 3.19
N ILE A 22 -8.56 27.92 3.69
CA ILE A 22 -7.10 27.85 3.46
C ILE A 22 -6.50 26.59 4.11
N LEU A 23 -6.86 26.31 5.36
CA LEU A 23 -6.37 25.13 6.07
C LEU A 23 -6.83 23.82 5.39
N ALA A 24 -8.09 23.74 4.97
CA ALA A 24 -8.65 22.60 4.29
C ALA A 24 -7.96 22.35 2.93
N ALA A 25 -7.63 23.41 2.18
CA ALA A 25 -6.97 23.29 0.89
C ALA A 25 -5.60 22.58 0.98
N VAL A 26 -4.90 22.70 2.10
CA VAL A 26 -3.60 22.03 2.35
C VAL A 26 -3.80 20.67 3.02
N ALA A 27 -4.71 20.58 3.98
CA ALA A 27 -4.89 19.38 4.79
C ALA A 27 -5.54 18.21 4.03
N ILE A 28 -6.52 18.48 3.16
CA ILE A 28 -7.25 17.42 2.45
C ILE A 28 -6.36 16.61 1.51
N PRO A 29 -5.53 17.20 0.64
CA PRO A 29 -4.63 16.41 -0.22
C PRO A 29 -3.63 15.57 0.57
N ALA A 30 -3.06 16.12 1.64
CA ALA A 30 -2.13 15.40 2.50
C ALA A 30 -2.80 14.19 3.18
N TYR A 31 -4.01 14.35 3.66
CA TYR A 31 -4.80 13.26 4.24
C TYR A 31 -5.13 12.17 3.22
N GLN A 32 -5.46 12.54 1.98
CA GLN A 32 -5.72 11.59 0.90
C GLN A 32 -4.48 10.73 0.61
N ASP A 33 -3.30 11.34 0.48
CA ASP A 33 -2.05 10.61 0.24
C ASP A 33 -1.72 9.66 1.41
N TYR A 34 -1.96 10.09 2.64
CA TYR A 34 -1.78 9.25 3.82
C TYR A 34 -2.71 8.03 3.82
N THR A 35 -3.99 8.22 3.51
CA THR A 35 -4.95 7.12 3.43
C THR A 35 -4.61 6.12 2.32
N VAL A 36 -4.10 6.60 1.18
CA VAL A 36 -3.65 5.71 0.09
C VAL A 36 -2.43 4.89 0.52
N ARG A 37 -1.48 5.49 1.24
CA ARG A 37 -0.34 4.74 1.80
C ARG A 37 -0.79 3.66 2.79
N ALA A 38 -1.81 3.92 3.59
CA ALA A 38 -2.38 2.90 4.47
C ALA A 38 -2.96 1.71 3.68
N LYS A 39 -3.65 1.98 2.56
CA LYS A 39 -4.12 0.92 1.63
C LYS A 39 -2.95 0.10 1.04
N VAL A 40 -1.86 0.77 0.69
CA VAL A 40 -0.65 0.09 0.17
C VAL A 40 -0.02 -0.82 1.24
N THR A 41 -0.02 -0.41 2.50
CA THR A 41 0.50 -1.21 3.61
C THR A 41 -0.28 -2.51 3.80
N GLU A 42 -1.58 -2.54 3.52
CA GLU A 42 -2.39 -3.77 3.52
C GLU A 42 -1.80 -4.82 2.55
N GLY A 43 -1.44 -4.39 1.33
CA GLY A 43 -0.83 -5.28 0.33
C GLY A 43 0.54 -5.82 0.76
N LEU A 44 1.35 -5.00 1.41
CA LEU A 44 2.63 -5.43 1.96
C LEU A 44 2.46 -6.43 3.11
N SER A 45 1.43 -6.25 3.94
CA SER A 45 1.10 -7.21 5.00
C SER A 45 0.72 -8.57 4.43
N LEU A 46 -0.16 -8.61 3.41
CA LEU A 46 -0.52 -9.85 2.71
C LEU A 46 0.67 -10.49 2.00
N ALA A 47 1.52 -9.68 1.36
CA ALA A 47 2.74 -10.15 0.72
C ALA A 47 3.79 -10.71 1.71
N SER A 48 3.72 -10.34 2.99
CA SER A 48 4.62 -10.87 4.02
C SER A 48 4.49 -12.38 4.18
N ALA A 49 3.27 -12.92 4.15
CA ALA A 49 3.04 -14.36 4.13
C ALA A 49 3.68 -15.01 2.89
N GLY A 50 3.58 -14.35 1.73
CA GLY A 50 4.23 -14.81 0.50
C GLY A 50 5.76 -14.83 0.60
N LYS A 51 6.37 -13.83 1.24
CA LYS A 51 7.82 -13.83 1.48
C LYS A 51 8.26 -15.03 2.32
N THR A 52 7.51 -15.34 3.38
CA THR A 52 7.79 -16.49 4.24
C THR A 52 7.67 -17.78 3.43
N ALA A 53 6.59 -17.99 2.69
CA ALA A 53 6.36 -19.18 1.89
C ALA A 53 7.45 -19.40 0.82
N VAL A 54 7.85 -18.34 0.11
CA VAL A 54 8.95 -18.39 -0.86
C VAL A 54 10.27 -18.73 -0.19
N SER A 55 10.54 -18.18 1.01
CA SER A 55 11.78 -18.46 1.75
C SER A 55 11.82 -19.89 2.27
N GLU A 56 10.72 -20.44 2.73
CA GLU A 56 10.59 -21.84 3.17
C GLU A 56 10.82 -22.82 2.00
N TYR A 57 10.19 -22.54 0.85
CA TYR A 57 10.39 -23.34 -0.35
C TYR A 57 11.87 -23.33 -0.79
N PHE A 58 12.47 -22.14 -0.84
CA PHE A 58 13.90 -22.00 -1.18
C PHE A 58 14.80 -22.76 -0.20
N SER A 59 14.53 -22.69 1.09
CA SER A 59 15.33 -23.39 2.11
C SER A 59 15.25 -24.92 1.98
N THR A 60 14.11 -25.44 1.49
CA THR A 60 13.90 -26.90 1.35
C THR A 60 14.30 -27.44 -0.01
N LYS A 61 14.11 -26.67 -1.07
CA LYS A 61 14.33 -27.11 -2.45
C LYS A 61 15.61 -26.57 -3.10
N GLY A 62 16.20 -25.51 -2.54
CA GLY A 62 17.36 -24.83 -3.11
C GLY A 62 17.06 -23.96 -4.34
N GLU A 63 15.80 -23.86 -4.73
CA GLU A 63 15.34 -23.07 -5.89
C GLU A 63 14.15 -22.18 -5.52
N LEU A 64 13.91 -21.13 -6.28
CA LEU A 64 12.78 -20.23 -6.07
C LEU A 64 11.51 -20.77 -6.71
N PRO A 65 10.34 -20.73 -6.03
CA PRO A 65 9.08 -21.19 -6.60
C PRO A 65 8.64 -20.28 -7.76
N THR A 66 7.89 -20.86 -8.70
CA THR A 66 7.35 -20.13 -9.86
C THR A 66 5.85 -19.91 -9.81
N SER A 67 5.19 -20.34 -8.76
CA SER A 67 3.74 -20.18 -8.56
C SER A 67 3.35 -20.23 -7.08
N ASN A 68 2.14 -19.73 -6.78
CA ASN A 68 1.55 -19.85 -5.45
C ASN A 68 1.47 -21.32 -4.99
N LEU A 69 1.10 -22.22 -5.90
CA LEU A 69 0.94 -23.65 -5.58
C LEU A 69 2.27 -24.25 -5.13
N LEU A 70 3.34 -24.00 -5.85
CA LEU A 70 4.69 -24.49 -5.48
C LEU A 70 5.15 -23.92 -4.14
N ALA A 71 4.85 -22.64 -3.90
CA ALA A 71 5.15 -22.00 -2.61
C ALA A 71 4.24 -22.48 -1.46
N GLY A 72 3.31 -23.41 -1.70
CA GLY A 72 2.35 -23.85 -0.68
C GLY A 72 1.31 -22.80 -0.28
N MET A 73 1.09 -21.81 -1.13
CA MET A 73 0.14 -20.73 -0.88
C MET A 73 -1.21 -21.00 -1.55
N ALA A 74 -2.25 -20.38 -1.04
CA ALA A 74 -3.57 -20.35 -1.70
C ALA A 74 -3.48 -19.72 -3.10
N SER A 75 -4.49 -19.96 -3.94
CA SER A 75 -4.56 -19.33 -5.26
C SER A 75 -4.50 -17.81 -5.13
N ALA A 76 -3.88 -17.14 -6.12
CA ALA A 76 -3.68 -15.70 -6.08
C ALA A 76 -4.97 -14.90 -5.83
N ALA A 77 -6.08 -15.33 -6.45
CA ALA A 77 -7.39 -14.70 -6.30
C ALA A 77 -8.02 -14.91 -4.91
N SER A 78 -7.57 -15.91 -4.17
CA SER A 78 -8.02 -16.17 -2.79
C SER A 78 -7.28 -15.33 -1.77
N ILE A 79 -6.07 -14.84 -2.12
CA ILE A 79 -5.28 -13.93 -1.28
C ILE A 79 -5.67 -12.50 -1.64
N LYS A 80 -6.72 -12.01 -1.00
CA LYS A 80 -7.31 -10.68 -1.24
C LYS A 80 -7.58 -9.96 0.07
N GLY A 81 -7.66 -8.65 -0.01
CA GLY A 81 -8.03 -7.77 1.09
C GLY A 81 -9.04 -6.72 0.65
N THR A 82 -9.27 -5.72 1.47
CA THR A 82 -10.20 -4.63 1.14
C THR A 82 -9.68 -3.81 -0.05
N HIS A 83 -8.38 -3.57 -0.10
CA HIS A 83 -7.69 -2.79 -1.14
C HIS A 83 -6.66 -3.60 -1.93
N VAL A 84 -6.69 -4.92 -1.81
CA VAL A 84 -5.81 -5.84 -2.54
C VAL A 84 -6.66 -6.83 -3.30
N ARG A 85 -6.42 -6.91 -4.60
CA ARG A 85 -7.10 -7.84 -5.50
C ARG A 85 -6.50 -9.23 -5.45
N SER A 86 -5.17 -9.33 -5.45
CA SER A 86 -4.45 -10.59 -5.43
C SER A 86 -3.00 -10.43 -5.02
N VAL A 87 -2.42 -11.52 -4.52
CA VAL A 87 -0.98 -11.68 -4.33
C VAL A 87 -0.53 -12.93 -5.07
N THR A 88 0.41 -12.77 -5.99
CA THR A 88 0.86 -13.84 -6.90
C THR A 88 2.36 -14.05 -6.75
N VAL A 89 2.76 -15.31 -6.64
CA VAL A 89 4.15 -15.76 -6.83
C VAL A 89 4.32 -16.08 -8.32
N GLY A 90 5.23 -15.40 -8.97
CA GLY A 90 5.59 -15.60 -10.37
C GLY A 90 6.98 -16.22 -10.53
N ALA A 91 7.51 -16.13 -11.75
CA ALA A 91 8.83 -16.66 -12.08
C ALA A 91 9.92 -16.14 -11.11
N ALA A 92 10.86 -17.00 -10.77
CA ALA A 92 11.96 -16.71 -9.86
C ALA A 92 11.50 -16.13 -8.50
N GLY A 93 10.35 -16.57 -7.99
CA GLY A 93 9.84 -16.17 -6.68
C GLY A 93 9.34 -14.71 -6.60
N LEU A 94 9.17 -14.05 -7.75
CA LEU A 94 8.67 -12.67 -7.80
C LEU A 94 7.28 -12.58 -7.19
N LEU A 95 7.12 -11.81 -6.13
CA LEU A 95 5.81 -11.52 -5.56
C LEU A 95 5.22 -10.29 -6.24
N THR A 96 4.03 -10.44 -6.81
CA THR A 96 3.25 -9.36 -7.42
C THR A 96 2.00 -9.10 -6.58
N VAL A 97 1.86 -7.90 -6.08
CA VAL A 97 0.65 -7.42 -5.39
C VAL A 97 -0.13 -6.55 -6.37
N ILE A 98 -1.40 -6.88 -6.59
CA ILE A 98 -2.32 -6.07 -7.39
C ILE A 98 -3.32 -5.42 -6.47
N TYR A 99 -3.41 -4.11 -6.52
CA TYR A 99 -4.30 -3.31 -5.68
C TYR A 99 -5.68 -3.11 -6.31
N SER A 100 -6.67 -2.78 -5.47
CA SER A 100 -8.03 -2.44 -5.87
C SER A 100 -8.50 -1.14 -5.21
N GLY A 101 -9.44 -0.46 -5.86
CA GLY A 101 -10.00 0.79 -5.37
C GLY A 101 -9.18 2.03 -5.72
N ASN A 102 -9.88 3.15 -5.90
CA ASN A 102 -9.24 4.40 -6.28
C ASN A 102 -8.36 4.98 -5.15
N PRO A 103 -7.26 5.65 -5.49
CA PRO A 103 -6.69 5.91 -6.83
C PRO A 103 -5.75 4.81 -7.34
N ILE A 104 -5.54 3.72 -6.59
CA ILE A 104 -4.55 2.66 -6.88
C ILE A 104 -5.14 1.43 -7.59
N ASN A 105 -6.32 1.55 -8.19
CA ASN A 105 -6.98 0.43 -8.85
C ASN A 105 -6.11 -0.16 -9.96
N ASN A 106 -5.91 -1.48 -9.94
CA ASN A 106 -5.02 -2.24 -10.82
C ASN A 106 -3.54 -1.85 -10.76
N SER A 107 -3.13 -0.98 -9.82
CA SER A 107 -1.72 -0.70 -9.61
C SER A 107 -1.00 -1.95 -9.08
N THR A 108 0.25 -2.12 -9.51
CA THR A 108 1.09 -3.26 -9.13
C THR A 108 2.27 -2.82 -8.29
N LEU A 109 2.62 -3.64 -7.31
CA LEU A 109 3.87 -3.55 -6.57
C LEU A 109 4.59 -4.89 -6.67
N PHE A 110 5.87 -4.85 -6.99
CA PHE A 110 6.71 -6.04 -7.07
C PHE A 110 7.64 -6.14 -5.87
N LEU A 111 7.77 -7.36 -5.34
CA LEU A 111 8.78 -7.69 -4.35
C LEU A 111 9.66 -8.78 -4.97
N THR A 112 10.89 -8.38 -5.26
CA THR A 112 11.87 -9.22 -5.95
C THR A 112 12.77 -9.89 -4.94
N PRO A 113 12.82 -11.23 -4.88
CA PRO A 113 13.77 -11.95 -4.08
C PRO A 113 15.14 -11.96 -4.75
N THR A 114 16.17 -11.83 -3.96
CA THR A 114 17.57 -12.05 -4.36
C THR A 114 18.19 -13.05 -3.41
N THR A 115 18.66 -14.15 -3.94
CA THR A 115 19.36 -15.18 -3.16
C THR A 115 20.74 -14.69 -2.73
N ALA A 116 21.08 -14.89 -1.45
CA ALA A 116 22.37 -14.54 -0.88
C ALA A 116 22.82 -15.65 0.08
N ALA A 117 24.11 -15.66 0.40
CA ALA A 117 24.64 -16.55 1.45
C ALA A 117 23.89 -16.24 2.75
N GLY A 118 23.05 -17.19 3.21
CA GLY A 118 22.24 -17.04 4.42
C GLY A 118 20.75 -16.75 4.20
N GLY A 119 20.23 -16.78 2.95
CA GLY A 119 18.81 -16.66 2.71
C GLY A 119 18.40 -15.74 1.55
N ILE A 120 17.19 -15.22 1.62
CA ILE A 120 16.62 -14.36 0.60
C ILE A 120 16.58 -12.91 1.09
N LYS A 121 17.15 -12.00 0.31
CA LYS A 121 16.93 -10.54 0.46
C LYS A 121 15.77 -10.10 -0.44
N TRP A 122 14.93 -9.23 0.06
CA TRP A 122 13.77 -8.71 -0.64
C TRP A 122 13.96 -7.25 -1.02
N SER A 123 13.68 -6.91 -2.28
CA SER A 123 13.65 -5.55 -2.80
C SER A 123 12.27 -5.24 -3.37
N CYS A 124 11.82 -4.00 -3.24
CA CYS A 124 10.54 -3.53 -3.79
C CYS A 124 10.69 -2.26 -4.65
N THR A 125 11.88 -1.98 -5.14
CA THR A 125 12.21 -0.78 -5.92
C THR A 125 12.07 -0.98 -7.43
N SER A 126 11.20 -1.89 -7.90
CA SER A 126 11.05 -2.16 -9.33
C SER A 126 10.56 -0.94 -10.11
N ALA A 127 11.25 -0.62 -11.18
CA ALA A 127 10.87 0.45 -12.12
C ALA A 127 9.59 0.11 -12.93
N THR A 128 9.25 -1.17 -13.06
CA THR A 128 8.05 -1.63 -13.78
C THR A 128 6.77 -1.64 -12.94
N ALA A 129 6.88 -1.36 -11.64
CA ALA A 129 5.72 -1.24 -10.77
C ALA A 129 4.87 -0.02 -11.19
N THR A 130 3.56 -0.24 -11.41
CA THR A 130 2.65 0.84 -11.81
C THR A 130 2.14 1.68 -10.64
N LEU A 131 2.37 1.22 -9.41
CA LEU A 131 2.06 1.99 -8.22
C LEU A 131 2.97 3.22 -8.14
N GLU A 132 2.39 4.42 -8.04
CA GLU A 132 3.14 5.67 -7.95
C GLU A 132 4.09 5.70 -6.75
N GLY A 133 5.30 6.26 -6.95
CA GLY A 133 6.33 6.33 -5.91
C GLY A 133 5.88 7.03 -4.63
N LYS A 134 5.04 8.08 -4.74
CA LYS A 134 4.53 8.83 -3.57
C LYS A 134 3.70 7.97 -2.60
N TYR A 135 3.08 6.90 -3.09
CA TYR A 135 2.29 5.96 -2.29
C TYR A 135 3.10 4.80 -1.73
N ARG A 136 4.30 4.54 -2.28
CA ARG A 136 5.17 3.48 -1.79
C ARG A 136 5.79 3.84 -0.45
N PRO A 137 6.06 2.87 0.43
CA PRO A 137 6.90 3.08 1.62
C PRO A 137 8.29 3.61 1.24
N SER A 138 8.97 4.25 2.16
CA SER A 138 10.33 4.78 1.92
C SER A 138 11.33 3.71 1.50
N SER A 139 11.16 2.47 1.97
CA SER A 139 11.99 1.32 1.61
C SER A 139 11.75 0.78 0.18
N CYS A 140 10.68 1.23 -0.50
CA CYS A 140 10.28 0.79 -1.84
C CYS A 140 10.32 1.91 -2.89
N ARG A 141 10.96 3.04 -2.58
CA ARG A 141 11.12 4.18 -3.48
C ARG A 141 12.44 4.16 -4.22
#